data_2fd6d6700a5bf8ca67708f66cf2c3219
#
_entry.id   2fd6d6700a5bf8ca67708f66cf2c3219
#
_cell.length_a   1.000
_cell.length_b   1.000
_cell.length_c   1.000
_cell.angle_alpha   90.00
_cell.angle_beta   90.00
_cell.angle_gamma   90.00
#
_symmetry.space_group_name_H-M   'P 1'
#
loop_
_entity.id
_entity.type
_entity.pdbx_description
1 polymer ?
#
loop_
_entity_poly.entity_id
_entity_poly.type
_entity_poly.pdbx_seq_one_letter_code
_entity_poly.pdbx_strand_id
1 'polypeptide(L)'
;MQPDVSRAAIPAVPILVLVPASVALPRAPDVAPTPDGDPAVLGLGLMRRTAIAARRAGYGQIFLLARDHAAPPGIVTISNWSHLAAAPMPSQAAPLLIAPVAILSETNWLERLAETRVEPAAWAAIPQRIVMLAAAAVPDALAALHAEGGAYDFTAVQDRLTRRFGPPAAIPAGIDPMAVMTSMDVRVAEQRLLRSLVKDTDGFMARHVERPISLQIVRRLASTAVTPNQITIASAAIGLFGAPFFLSEFWLWQTVGALLFLTHSIVDGCDGELARLKFQESRWGGVLDFWGDNVVHIVTFACMAAGWSLSVGAFWPLLLGAAAALGSLGSAAFVHWRLMRIKDDSGPLFTSVSAAPDNRLARLLDAASRRDFIYLVLILALFGKSNWFL
;
A
#
# COMPACT_ATOMS: atom_id res chain seq x y z
N MET A 1 10.94 -49.71 -4.30
CA MET A 1 11.62 -48.62 -4.99
C MET A 1 10.77 -47.37 -4.72
N GLN A 2 11.03 -46.69 -3.63
CA GLN A 2 10.33 -45.45 -3.24
C GLN A 2 10.89 -44.32 -4.08
N PRO A 3 10.05 -43.39 -4.58
CA PRO A 3 10.54 -42.21 -5.27
C PRO A 3 11.16 -41.26 -4.23
N ASP A 4 12.38 -40.88 -4.57
CA ASP A 4 13.19 -39.87 -3.88
C ASP A 4 12.40 -38.57 -3.73
N VAL A 5 12.04 -38.19 -2.50
CA VAL A 5 11.45 -36.88 -2.20
C VAL A 5 12.59 -35.88 -2.36
N SER A 6 12.72 -35.38 -3.59
CA SER A 6 13.58 -34.26 -3.94
C SER A 6 13.47 -33.20 -2.82
N ARG A 7 14.56 -32.98 -2.10
CA ARG A 7 14.74 -31.86 -1.19
C ARG A 7 14.35 -30.59 -1.96
N ALA A 8 13.18 -30.06 -1.69
CA ALA A 8 12.79 -28.75 -2.16
C ALA A 8 13.90 -27.80 -1.69
N ALA A 9 14.67 -27.27 -2.63
CA ALA A 9 15.71 -26.31 -2.35
C ALA A 9 15.05 -25.14 -1.61
N ILE A 10 15.50 -24.84 -0.38
CA ILE A 10 15.09 -23.66 0.34
C ILE A 10 15.30 -22.49 -0.61
N PRO A 11 14.26 -21.71 -0.95
CA PRO A 11 14.40 -20.62 -1.91
C PRO A 11 15.52 -19.68 -1.41
N ALA A 12 16.42 -19.33 -2.31
CA ALA A 12 17.51 -18.40 -2.01
C ALA A 12 16.91 -17.05 -1.60
N VAL A 13 17.18 -16.63 -0.37
CA VAL A 13 16.63 -15.37 0.16
C VAL A 13 17.54 -14.23 -0.30
N PRO A 14 17.06 -13.26 -1.10
CA PRO A 14 17.86 -12.15 -1.60
C PRO A 14 18.30 -11.20 -0.48
N ILE A 15 19.44 -10.52 -0.71
CA ILE A 15 20.01 -9.54 0.21
C ILE A 15 19.97 -8.17 -0.44
N LEU A 16 19.64 -7.14 0.35
CA LEU A 16 19.70 -5.75 -0.06
C LEU A 16 20.81 -5.02 0.70
N VAL A 17 21.66 -4.30 -0.03
CA VAL A 17 22.66 -3.39 0.54
C VAL A 17 22.32 -1.97 0.10
N LEU A 18 22.11 -1.09 1.07
CA LEU A 18 21.94 0.33 0.85
C LEU A 18 23.29 1.03 0.96
N VAL A 19 23.61 1.85 -0.02
CA VAL A 19 24.88 2.57 -0.11
C VAL A 19 24.60 4.06 -0.14
N PRO A 20 25.41 4.91 0.53
CA PRO A 20 25.27 6.35 0.44
C PRO A 20 25.26 6.83 -1.02
N ALA A 21 24.43 7.83 -1.31
CA ALA A 21 24.46 8.47 -2.62
C ALA A 21 25.75 9.28 -2.78
N SER A 22 26.28 9.34 -3.99
CA SER A 22 27.52 10.09 -4.31
C SER A 22 27.41 11.61 -4.07
N VAL A 23 26.18 12.11 -4.02
CA VAL A 23 25.86 13.52 -3.75
C VAL A 23 25.18 13.60 -2.40
N ALA A 24 25.63 14.52 -1.55
CA ALA A 24 24.93 14.82 -0.30
C ALA A 24 23.47 15.13 -0.62
N LEU A 25 22.56 14.36 -0.02
CA LEU A 25 21.12 14.56 -0.19
C LEU A 25 20.80 16.01 0.14
N PRO A 26 20.19 16.79 -0.76
CA PRO A 26 19.85 18.17 -0.47
C PRO A 26 18.93 18.18 0.74
N ARG A 27 19.28 18.95 1.75
CA ARG A 27 18.33 19.37 2.78
C ARG A 27 17.31 20.22 2.07
N ALA A 28 16.24 19.59 1.57
CA ALA A 28 15.12 20.33 1.04
C ALA A 28 14.57 21.21 2.16
N PRO A 29 14.57 22.53 2.06
CA PRO A 29 14.15 23.41 3.15
C PRO A 29 12.68 23.17 3.57
N ASP A 30 11.89 22.56 2.70
CA ASP A 30 10.47 22.30 2.91
C ASP A 30 10.15 20.87 3.35
N VAL A 31 11.14 19.98 3.45
CA VAL A 31 10.95 18.59 3.87
C VAL A 31 11.60 18.42 5.23
N ALA A 32 10.78 18.29 6.28
CA ALA A 32 11.28 17.98 7.60
C ALA A 32 12.02 16.63 7.54
N PRO A 33 13.32 16.59 7.86
CA PRO A 33 14.04 15.32 7.96
C PRO A 33 13.39 14.50 9.09
N THR A 34 13.38 13.17 8.94
CA THR A 34 13.12 12.31 10.08
C THR A 34 14.18 12.55 11.16
N PRO A 35 13.92 12.19 12.44
CA PRO A 35 14.91 12.29 13.50
C PRO A 35 16.27 11.68 13.14
N ASP A 36 16.28 10.70 12.24
CA ASP A 36 17.48 9.98 11.77
C ASP A 36 18.18 10.66 10.58
N GLY A 37 17.71 11.85 10.14
CA GLY A 37 18.27 12.58 8.99
C GLY A 37 17.91 11.99 7.63
N ASP A 38 17.03 10.99 7.56
CA ASP A 38 16.55 10.34 6.34
C ASP A 38 15.52 11.23 5.63
N PRO A 39 15.66 11.52 4.32
CA PRO A 39 14.66 12.30 3.57
C PRO A 39 13.29 11.63 3.64
N ALA A 40 12.30 12.36 4.15
CA ALA A 40 10.95 11.85 4.27
C ALA A 40 10.12 12.12 3.01
N VAL A 41 9.39 11.11 2.55
CA VAL A 41 8.36 11.22 1.51
C VAL A 41 7.04 10.79 2.13
N LEU A 42 6.07 11.72 2.20
CA LEU A 42 4.78 11.49 2.86
C LEU A 42 4.95 10.94 4.30
N GLY A 43 5.80 11.60 5.08
CA GLY A 43 5.98 11.31 6.51
C GLY A 43 6.80 10.05 6.84
N LEU A 44 7.29 9.30 5.84
CA LEU A 44 8.12 8.12 6.04
C LEU A 44 9.47 8.29 5.34
N GLY A 45 10.58 8.11 6.08
CA GLY A 45 11.93 8.17 5.54
C GLY A 45 12.16 7.13 4.45
N LEU A 46 12.97 7.48 3.44
CA LEU A 46 13.25 6.62 2.27
C LEU A 46 13.92 5.31 2.67
N MET A 47 14.92 5.34 3.54
CA MET A 47 15.59 4.13 4.03
C MET A 47 14.60 3.22 4.76
N ARG A 48 13.79 3.78 5.65
CA ARG A 48 12.77 3.02 6.37
C ARG A 48 11.73 2.44 5.43
N ARG A 49 11.28 3.22 4.44
CA ARG A 49 10.35 2.76 3.39
C ARG A 49 10.95 1.59 2.60
N THR A 50 12.21 1.73 2.17
CA THR A 50 12.93 0.69 1.43
C THR A 50 13.10 -0.58 2.26
N ALA A 51 13.44 -0.45 3.54
CA ALA A 51 13.56 -1.60 4.43
C ALA A 51 12.24 -2.38 4.59
N ILE A 52 11.13 -1.68 4.77
CA ILE A 52 9.82 -2.33 4.90
C ILE A 52 9.41 -2.98 3.57
N ALA A 53 9.57 -2.26 2.45
CA ALA A 53 9.24 -2.78 1.12
C ALA A 53 10.08 -4.02 0.77
N ALA A 54 11.40 -4.00 1.05
CA ALA A 54 12.29 -5.12 0.81
C ALA A 54 11.91 -6.36 1.66
N ARG A 55 11.57 -6.17 2.94
CA ARG A 55 11.09 -7.28 3.77
C ARG A 55 9.81 -7.90 3.26
N ARG A 56 8.85 -7.07 2.81
CA ARG A 56 7.62 -7.55 2.18
C ARG A 56 7.89 -8.28 0.86
N ALA A 57 8.90 -7.87 0.12
CA ALA A 57 9.37 -8.51 -1.10
C ALA A 57 10.24 -9.77 -0.86
N GLY A 58 10.38 -10.23 0.39
CA GLY A 58 11.08 -11.46 0.72
C GLY A 58 12.59 -11.33 0.92
N TYR A 59 13.13 -10.11 1.03
CA TYR A 59 14.56 -9.93 1.35
C TYR A 59 14.83 -10.26 2.82
N GLY A 60 15.76 -11.20 3.06
CA GLY A 60 16.02 -11.70 4.41
C GLY A 60 16.89 -10.77 5.24
N GLN A 61 17.89 -10.15 4.62
CA GLN A 61 18.81 -9.24 5.30
C GLN A 61 18.94 -7.93 4.51
N ILE A 62 18.98 -6.83 5.26
CA ILE A 62 19.13 -5.48 4.71
C ILE A 62 20.29 -4.83 5.43
N PHE A 63 21.30 -4.41 4.67
CA PHE A 63 22.48 -3.76 5.19
C PHE A 63 22.54 -2.31 4.77
N LEU A 64 23.09 -1.45 5.60
CA LEU A 64 23.47 -0.08 5.29
C LEU A 64 24.98 0.04 5.39
N LEU A 65 25.63 0.40 4.29
CA LEU A 65 27.04 0.72 4.29
C LEU A 65 27.22 2.17 4.77
N ALA A 66 27.57 2.36 6.03
CA ALA A 66 27.80 3.68 6.62
C ALA A 66 28.85 3.62 7.72
N ARG A 67 29.65 4.69 7.87
CA ARG A 67 30.66 4.78 8.93
C ARG A 67 30.09 5.35 10.23
N ASP A 68 29.17 6.33 10.14
CA ASP A 68 28.72 7.14 11.27
C ASP A 68 27.19 7.42 11.28
N HIS A 69 26.39 6.60 10.63
CA HIS A 69 24.92 6.78 10.61
C HIS A 69 24.22 5.65 11.36
N ALA A 70 23.30 6.04 12.26
CA ALA A 70 22.40 5.10 12.87
C ALA A 70 21.39 4.60 11.83
N ALA A 71 21.32 3.30 11.63
CA ALA A 71 20.33 2.71 10.72
C ALA A 71 18.94 2.66 11.39
N PRO A 72 17.87 2.88 10.62
CA PRO A 72 16.51 2.61 11.09
C PRO A 72 16.35 1.16 11.57
N PRO A 73 15.36 0.89 12.45
CA PRO A 73 15.12 -0.48 12.94
C PRO A 73 14.97 -1.48 11.80
N GLY A 74 15.72 -2.57 11.90
CA GLY A 74 15.67 -3.65 10.94
C GLY A 74 16.67 -3.58 9.79
N ILE A 75 17.56 -2.61 9.80
CA ILE A 75 18.71 -2.50 8.90
C ILE A 75 19.95 -2.72 9.74
N VAL A 76 20.88 -3.52 9.24
CA VAL A 76 22.18 -3.79 9.89
C VAL A 76 23.23 -2.84 9.30
N THR A 77 23.83 -1.99 10.13
CA THR A 77 24.90 -1.11 9.66
C THR A 77 26.22 -1.90 9.53
N ILE A 78 26.88 -1.74 8.40
CA ILE A 78 28.22 -2.26 8.13
C ILE A 78 29.16 -1.10 7.79
N SER A 79 30.36 -1.10 8.33
CA SER A 79 31.35 -0.05 8.12
C SER A 79 32.19 -0.26 6.85
N ASN A 80 32.23 -1.47 6.32
CA ASN A 80 32.95 -1.82 5.09
C ASN A 80 32.41 -3.12 4.48
N TRP A 81 32.82 -3.39 3.24
CA TRP A 81 32.39 -4.58 2.47
C TRP A 81 32.89 -5.91 3.05
N SER A 82 33.99 -5.92 3.78
CA SER A 82 34.50 -7.16 4.43
C SER A 82 33.57 -7.66 5.53
N HIS A 83 32.87 -6.76 6.21
CA HIS A 83 31.86 -7.16 7.19
C HIS A 83 30.68 -7.88 6.53
N LEU A 84 30.32 -7.49 5.31
CA LEU A 84 29.29 -8.20 4.55
C LEU A 84 29.76 -9.58 4.11
N ALA A 85 31.04 -9.71 3.71
CA ALA A 85 31.62 -11.00 3.34
C ALA A 85 31.72 -11.99 4.54
N ALA A 86 31.82 -11.45 5.75
CA ALA A 86 31.86 -12.24 7.00
C ALA A 86 30.46 -12.52 7.58
N ALA A 87 29.40 -11.83 7.10
CA ALA A 87 28.04 -12.04 7.56
C ALA A 87 27.54 -13.43 7.12
N PRO A 88 26.71 -14.10 7.93
CA PRO A 88 26.11 -15.37 7.52
C PRO A 88 25.20 -15.13 6.32
N MET A 89 25.70 -15.45 5.12
CA MET A 89 24.92 -15.35 3.89
C MET A 89 23.84 -16.44 3.89
N PRO A 90 22.56 -16.10 3.64
CA PRO A 90 21.44 -17.05 3.76
C PRO A 90 21.54 -18.27 2.84
N SER A 91 22.19 -18.15 1.69
CA SER A 91 22.63 -19.26 0.84
C SER A 91 23.63 -18.72 -0.20
N GLN A 92 24.51 -19.58 -0.69
CA GLN A 92 25.46 -19.23 -1.77
C GLN A 92 24.76 -18.91 -3.11
N ALA A 93 23.44 -19.08 -3.19
CA ALA A 93 22.63 -18.87 -4.41
C ALA A 93 21.77 -17.59 -4.37
N ALA A 94 21.84 -16.78 -3.30
CA ALA A 94 21.01 -15.58 -3.19
C ALA A 94 21.60 -14.41 -4.00
N PRO A 95 20.80 -13.74 -4.85
CA PRO A 95 21.23 -12.52 -5.54
C PRO A 95 21.46 -11.40 -4.52
N LEU A 96 22.46 -10.56 -4.80
CA LEU A 96 22.75 -9.36 -4.01
C LEU A 96 22.27 -8.13 -4.78
N LEU A 97 21.36 -7.37 -4.18
CA LEU A 97 20.92 -6.09 -4.69
C LEU A 97 21.65 -4.96 -3.97
N ILE A 98 22.22 -4.01 -4.71
CA ILE A 98 22.81 -2.79 -4.17
C ILE A 98 22.02 -1.61 -4.69
N ALA A 99 21.56 -0.73 -3.79
CA ALA A 99 20.78 0.44 -4.14
C ALA A 99 21.27 1.66 -3.35
N PRO A 100 21.17 2.88 -3.90
CA PRO A 100 21.45 4.09 -3.13
C PRO A 100 20.37 4.30 -2.05
N VAL A 101 20.76 4.90 -0.93
CA VAL A 101 19.81 5.25 0.16
C VAL A 101 18.70 6.18 -0.31
N ALA A 102 18.98 7.02 -1.30
CA ALA A 102 18.06 8.00 -1.89
C ALA A 102 17.18 7.42 -3.00
N ILE A 103 16.66 6.20 -2.82
CA ILE A 103 15.79 5.56 -3.80
C ILE A 103 14.37 5.40 -3.24
N LEU A 104 13.37 5.73 -4.06
CA LEU A 104 11.99 5.37 -3.77
C LEU A 104 11.77 3.90 -4.14
N SER A 105 11.57 3.06 -3.13
CA SER A 105 11.36 1.64 -3.30
C SER A 105 9.88 1.28 -3.17
N GLU A 106 9.41 0.47 -4.11
CA GLU A 106 8.08 -0.12 -4.13
C GLU A 106 8.21 -1.65 -4.02
N THR A 107 7.34 -2.30 -3.27
CA THR A 107 7.38 -3.76 -3.06
C THR A 107 7.35 -4.54 -4.37
N ASN A 108 6.48 -4.15 -5.30
CA ASN A 108 6.26 -4.87 -6.56
C ASN A 108 7.51 -5.03 -7.42
N TRP A 109 8.34 -3.98 -7.56
CA TRP A 109 9.54 -4.12 -8.37
C TRP A 109 10.69 -4.79 -7.58
N LEU A 110 10.70 -4.68 -6.25
CA LEU A 110 11.64 -5.45 -5.42
C LEU A 110 11.34 -6.96 -5.49
N GLU A 111 10.09 -7.38 -5.48
CA GLU A 111 9.67 -8.77 -5.72
C GLU A 111 10.14 -9.28 -7.07
N ARG A 112 9.91 -8.50 -8.14
CA ARG A 112 10.39 -8.85 -9.49
C ARG A 112 11.91 -8.99 -9.55
N LEU A 113 12.66 -8.11 -8.87
CA LEU A 113 14.11 -8.21 -8.80
C LEU A 113 14.57 -9.45 -8.01
N ALA A 114 13.87 -9.81 -6.93
CA ALA A 114 14.16 -11.02 -6.18
C ALA A 114 14.01 -12.30 -7.04
N GLU A 115 13.09 -12.29 -7.99
CA GLU A 115 12.83 -13.39 -8.93
C GLU A 115 13.70 -13.33 -10.20
N THR A 116 14.32 -12.19 -10.48
CA THR A 116 15.13 -11.99 -11.69
C THR A 116 16.46 -12.73 -11.57
N ARG A 117 16.80 -13.51 -12.60
CA ARG A 117 18.14 -14.13 -12.74
C ARG A 117 19.00 -13.24 -13.62
N VAL A 118 20.21 -12.98 -13.15
CA VAL A 118 21.21 -12.18 -13.88
C VAL A 118 22.06 -13.07 -14.82
N GLU A 119 22.16 -14.36 -14.51
CA GLU A 119 22.96 -15.31 -15.27
C GLU A 119 22.56 -15.36 -16.77
N PRO A 120 23.53 -15.51 -17.70
CA PRO A 120 24.95 -15.83 -17.47
C PRO A 120 25.85 -14.61 -17.16
N ALA A 121 25.30 -13.38 -17.07
CA ALA A 121 26.08 -12.21 -16.72
C ALA A 121 26.46 -12.23 -15.24
N ALA A 122 27.62 -11.64 -14.89
CA ALA A 122 28.04 -11.50 -13.49
C ALA A 122 27.18 -10.47 -12.74
N TRP A 123 26.73 -9.43 -13.43
CA TRP A 123 25.93 -8.36 -12.88
C TRP A 123 25.07 -7.65 -13.91
N ALA A 124 23.99 -7.03 -13.42
CA ALA A 124 23.10 -6.18 -14.18
C ALA A 124 22.86 -4.86 -13.45
N ALA A 125 22.56 -3.79 -14.17
CA ALA A 125 22.30 -2.51 -13.54
C ALA A 125 21.26 -1.67 -14.29
N ILE A 126 20.59 -0.81 -13.51
CA ILE A 126 19.98 0.43 -14.00
C ILE A 126 20.95 1.55 -13.58
N PRO A 127 21.54 2.29 -14.52
CA PRO A 127 22.55 3.30 -14.20
C PRO A 127 22.07 4.29 -13.15
N GLN A 128 22.92 4.58 -12.17
CA GLN A 128 22.68 5.49 -11.05
C GLN A 128 21.49 5.11 -10.12
N ARG A 129 20.90 3.91 -10.28
CA ARG A 129 19.70 3.52 -9.53
C ARG A 129 19.81 2.18 -8.81
N ILE A 130 20.19 1.12 -9.50
CA ILE A 130 20.25 -0.23 -8.95
C ILE A 130 21.39 -1.02 -9.57
N VAL A 131 22.05 -1.85 -8.75
CA VAL A 131 22.99 -2.89 -9.13
C VAL A 131 22.46 -4.22 -8.61
N MET A 132 22.51 -5.23 -9.44
CA MET A 132 22.17 -6.61 -9.11
C MET A 132 23.32 -7.53 -9.45
N LEU A 133 23.79 -8.31 -8.49
CA LEU A 133 24.87 -9.27 -8.65
C LEU A 133 24.30 -10.69 -8.72
N ALA A 134 24.78 -11.47 -9.67
CA ALA A 134 24.55 -12.90 -9.69
C ALA A 134 25.19 -13.56 -8.46
N ALA A 135 24.55 -14.55 -7.88
CA ALA A 135 25.02 -15.21 -6.67
C ALA A 135 26.48 -15.71 -6.79
N ALA A 136 26.85 -16.29 -7.92
CA ALA A 136 28.20 -16.78 -8.20
C ALA A 136 29.25 -15.66 -8.24
N ALA A 137 28.86 -14.44 -8.61
CA ALA A 137 29.75 -13.29 -8.70
C ALA A 137 29.94 -12.53 -7.38
N VAL A 138 29.08 -12.79 -6.37
CA VAL A 138 29.10 -12.04 -5.09
C VAL A 138 30.45 -12.05 -4.41
N PRO A 139 31.15 -13.19 -4.21
CA PRO A 139 32.46 -13.19 -3.52
C PRO A 139 33.50 -12.30 -4.21
N ASP A 140 33.62 -12.43 -5.53
CA ASP A 140 34.56 -11.65 -6.34
C ASP A 140 34.20 -10.17 -6.35
N ALA A 141 32.90 -9.86 -6.41
CA ALA A 141 32.40 -8.48 -6.36
C ALA A 141 32.73 -7.83 -5.01
N LEU A 142 32.48 -8.52 -3.89
CA LEU A 142 32.79 -8.01 -2.55
C LEU A 142 34.30 -7.77 -2.38
N ALA A 143 35.15 -8.67 -2.88
CA ALA A 143 36.59 -8.47 -2.89
C ALA A 143 37.00 -7.21 -3.69
N ALA A 144 36.42 -7.02 -4.88
CA ALA A 144 36.68 -5.83 -5.71
C ALA A 144 36.17 -4.54 -5.04
N LEU A 145 35.00 -4.58 -4.38
CA LEU A 145 34.43 -3.43 -3.68
C LEU A 145 35.22 -3.05 -2.42
N HIS A 146 35.86 -4.02 -1.78
CA HIS A 146 36.67 -3.78 -0.60
C HIS A 146 38.08 -3.28 -0.92
N ALA A 147 38.63 -3.62 -2.10
CA ALA A 147 39.99 -3.23 -2.51
C ALA A 147 40.17 -1.68 -2.56
N GLU A 148 41.44 -1.22 -2.44
CA GLU A 148 41.79 0.19 -2.63
C GLU A 148 41.01 1.23 -1.81
N GLY A 149 40.81 0.97 -0.54
CA GLY A 149 40.13 1.92 0.37
C GLY A 149 38.60 1.86 0.40
N GLY A 150 37.98 0.91 -0.32
CA GLY A 150 36.55 0.64 -0.32
C GLY A 150 35.73 1.56 -1.26
N ALA A 151 34.64 1.04 -1.80
CA ALA A 151 33.62 1.81 -2.53
C ALA A 151 32.51 2.21 -1.56
N TYR A 152 32.50 3.47 -1.14
CA TYR A 152 31.55 3.95 -0.12
C TYR A 152 30.37 4.76 -0.69
N ASP A 153 30.36 4.99 -1.97
CA ASP A 153 29.23 5.59 -2.68
C ASP A 153 28.80 4.76 -3.89
N PHE A 154 27.58 5.01 -4.36
CA PHE A 154 26.96 4.18 -5.39
C PHE A 154 27.69 4.26 -6.75
N THR A 155 28.25 5.42 -7.10
CA THR A 155 29.03 5.58 -8.34
C THR A 155 30.32 4.78 -8.29
N ALA A 156 31.05 4.85 -7.17
CA ALA A 156 32.25 4.04 -6.96
C ALA A 156 31.96 2.53 -7.02
N VAL A 157 30.82 2.10 -6.53
CA VAL A 157 30.35 0.70 -6.66
C VAL A 157 30.25 0.31 -8.15
N GLN A 158 29.53 1.09 -8.93
CA GLN A 158 29.33 0.81 -10.37
C GLN A 158 30.65 0.83 -11.14
N ASP A 159 31.52 1.80 -10.89
CA ASP A 159 32.82 1.93 -11.54
C ASP A 159 33.73 0.73 -11.26
N ARG A 160 33.74 0.24 -10.03
CA ARG A 160 34.55 -0.94 -9.65
C ARG A 160 34.03 -2.22 -10.27
N LEU A 161 32.71 -2.42 -10.26
CA LEU A 161 32.09 -3.58 -10.90
C LEU A 161 32.32 -3.57 -12.42
N THR A 162 32.24 -2.39 -13.05
CA THR A 162 32.54 -2.24 -14.48
C THR A 162 34.02 -2.61 -14.77
N ARG A 163 34.95 -2.15 -13.94
CA ARG A 163 36.39 -2.51 -14.10
C ARG A 163 36.62 -4.01 -13.89
N ARG A 164 35.90 -4.65 -12.99
CA ARG A 164 36.12 -6.08 -12.65
C ARG A 164 35.45 -7.04 -13.62
N PHE A 165 34.22 -6.75 -14.03
CA PHE A 165 33.36 -7.67 -14.79
C PHE A 165 32.98 -7.16 -16.20
N GLY A 166 33.38 -5.95 -16.59
CA GLY A 166 32.93 -5.30 -17.80
C GLY A 166 31.56 -4.62 -17.65
N PRO A 167 30.94 -4.21 -18.78
CA PRO A 167 29.66 -3.50 -18.76
C PRO A 167 28.54 -4.36 -18.16
N PRO A 168 27.53 -3.73 -17.50
CA PRO A 168 26.42 -4.45 -16.90
C PRO A 168 25.46 -4.99 -17.96
N ALA A 169 24.79 -6.11 -17.65
CA ALA A 169 23.59 -6.50 -18.37
C ALA A 169 22.44 -5.56 -18.04
N ALA A 170 21.46 -5.49 -18.95
CA ALA A 170 20.24 -4.71 -18.71
C ALA A 170 19.31 -5.44 -17.74
N ILE A 171 18.73 -4.70 -16.80
CA ILE A 171 17.65 -5.21 -15.96
C ILE A 171 16.34 -5.24 -16.80
N PRO A 172 15.46 -6.24 -16.63
CA PRO A 172 14.22 -6.36 -17.40
C PRO A 172 13.35 -5.10 -17.35
N ALA A 173 12.62 -4.85 -18.44
CA ALA A 173 11.66 -3.75 -18.51
C ALA A 173 10.55 -3.85 -17.44
N GLY A 174 10.03 -2.69 -17.02
CA GLY A 174 8.95 -2.61 -16.01
C GLY A 174 9.44 -2.45 -14.58
N ILE A 175 10.77 -2.34 -14.37
CA ILE A 175 11.39 -1.93 -13.10
C ILE A 175 11.87 -0.50 -13.29
N ASP A 176 11.19 0.45 -12.65
CA ASP A 176 11.51 1.89 -12.73
C ASP A 176 11.74 2.47 -11.34
N PRO A 177 12.89 2.18 -10.70
CA PRO A 177 13.25 2.76 -9.43
C PRO A 177 13.52 4.28 -9.62
N MET A 178 12.92 5.08 -8.74
CA MET A 178 13.08 6.53 -8.79
C MET A 178 14.13 6.99 -7.80
N ALA A 179 15.18 7.66 -8.28
CA ALA A 179 16.11 8.37 -7.41
C ALA A 179 15.45 9.66 -6.88
N VAL A 180 15.66 9.95 -5.61
CA VAL A 180 15.10 11.14 -4.94
C VAL A 180 16.25 11.98 -4.43
N MET A 181 16.77 12.86 -5.32
CA MET A 181 17.99 13.63 -5.10
C MET A 181 17.70 15.11 -4.85
N THR A 182 16.53 15.61 -5.23
CA THR A 182 16.15 17.02 -5.14
C THR A 182 14.78 17.18 -4.47
N SER A 183 14.45 18.39 -4.02
CA SER A 183 13.11 18.71 -3.51
C SER A 183 12.02 18.53 -4.58
N MET A 184 12.37 18.67 -5.85
CA MET A 184 11.45 18.40 -6.95
C MET A 184 11.18 16.90 -7.06
N ASP A 185 12.21 16.06 -6.91
CA ASP A 185 12.05 14.60 -6.92
C ASP A 185 11.16 14.13 -5.77
N VAL A 186 11.24 14.77 -4.60
CA VAL A 186 10.34 14.46 -3.46
C VAL A 186 8.88 14.69 -3.85
N ARG A 187 8.56 15.81 -4.52
CA ARG A 187 7.19 16.08 -4.99
C ARG A 187 6.72 15.06 -6.03
N VAL A 188 7.60 14.69 -6.95
CA VAL A 188 7.29 13.65 -7.96
C VAL A 188 7.10 12.29 -7.28
N ALA A 189 7.94 11.95 -6.31
CA ALA A 189 7.81 10.73 -5.51
C ALA A 189 6.48 10.69 -4.72
N GLU A 190 6.09 11.80 -4.08
CA GLU A 190 4.80 11.92 -3.42
C GLU A 190 3.63 11.68 -4.38
N GLN A 191 3.66 12.33 -5.55
CA GLN A 191 2.61 12.16 -6.56
C GLN A 191 2.56 10.72 -7.09
N ARG A 192 3.71 10.08 -7.29
CA ARG A 192 3.80 8.69 -7.72
C ARG A 192 3.18 7.76 -6.68
N LEU A 193 3.54 7.93 -5.40
CA LEU A 193 2.98 7.13 -4.31
C LEU A 193 1.46 7.33 -4.16
N LEU A 194 0.98 8.57 -4.24
CA LEU A 194 -0.46 8.84 -4.17
C LEU A 194 -1.21 8.23 -5.35
N ARG A 195 -0.67 8.32 -6.57
CA ARG A 195 -1.28 7.68 -7.75
C ARG A 195 -1.33 6.16 -7.65
N SER A 196 -0.32 5.53 -7.05
CA SER A 196 -0.29 4.08 -6.85
C SER A 196 -1.37 3.56 -5.87
N LEU A 197 -1.98 4.46 -5.08
CA LEU A 197 -3.09 4.11 -4.19
C LEU A 197 -4.43 3.94 -4.91
N VAL A 198 -4.58 4.53 -6.11
CA VAL A 198 -5.78 4.38 -6.93
C VAL A 198 -5.81 2.98 -7.53
N LYS A 199 -6.89 2.25 -7.31
CA LYS A 199 -7.04 0.87 -7.79
C LYS A 199 -7.69 0.85 -9.17
N ASP A 200 -7.31 -0.11 -10.01
CA ASP A 200 -7.96 -0.31 -11.31
C ASP A 200 -9.42 -0.76 -11.18
N THR A 201 -9.78 -1.33 -10.04
CA THR A 201 -11.13 -1.76 -9.69
C THR A 201 -12.03 -0.64 -9.18
N ASP A 202 -11.51 0.58 -8.98
CA ASP A 202 -12.32 1.72 -8.53
C ASP A 202 -13.41 2.06 -9.55
N GLY A 203 -14.64 2.27 -9.06
CA GLY A 203 -15.78 2.71 -9.86
C GLY A 203 -15.57 4.09 -10.49
N PHE A 204 -16.48 4.48 -11.39
CA PHE A 204 -16.36 5.77 -12.08
C PHE A 204 -16.41 6.95 -11.09
N MET A 205 -17.40 6.99 -10.20
CA MET A 205 -17.54 8.05 -9.21
C MET A 205 -16.41 8.02 -8.19
N ALA A 206 -16.03 6.83 -7.72
CA ALA A 206 -14.89 6.67 -6.83
C ALA A 206 -13.63 7.28 -7.45
N ARG A 207 -13.30 6.97 -8.70
CA ARG A 207 -12.09 7.42 -9.37
C ARG A 207 -12.07 8.93 -9.63
N HIS A 208 -13.22 9.53 -10.04
CA HIS A 208 -13.26 10.92 -10.49
C HIS A 208 -13.65 11.92 -9.40
N VAL A 209 -14.39 11.48 -8.37
CA VAL A 209 -14.87 12.35 -7.30
C VAL A 209 -14.23 12.02 -5.97
N GLU A 210 -14.29 10.76 -5.51
CA GLU A 210 -13.84 10.41 -4.17
C GLU A 210 -12.31 10.41 -4.06
N ARG A 211 -11.60 9.76 -5.00
CA ARG A 211 -10.13 9.66 -4.97
C ARG A 211 -9.40 11.01 -4.98
N PRO A 212 -9.77 12.01 -5.80
CA PRO A 212 -9.16 13.32 -5.72
C PRO A 212 -9.27 13.96 -4.33
N ILE A 213 -10.38 13.75 -3.63
CA ILE A 213 -10.61 14.29 -2.29
C ILE A 213 -9.85 13.46 -1.24
N SER A 214 -10.01 12.13 -1.25
CA SER A 214 -9.37 11.24 -0.28
C SER A 214 -7.85 11.35 -0.33
N LEU A 215 -7.24 11.38 -1.51
CA LEU A 215 -5.79 11.54 -1.68
C LEU A 215 -5.26 12.88 -1.14
N GLN A 216 -6.04 13.96 -1.23
CA GLN A 216 -5.65 15.24 -0.61
C GLN A 216 -5.70 15.16 0.93
N ILE A 217 -6.71 14.48 1.47
CA ILE A 217 -6.82 14.23 2.92
C ILE A 217 -5.64 13.37 3.37
N VAL A 218 -5.41 12.25 2.71
CA VAL A 218 -4.31 11.32 3.02
C VAL A 218 -2.95 12.00 2.92
N ARG A 219 -2.72 12.83 1.91
CA ARG A 219 -1.48 13.61 1.77
C ARG A 219 -1.22 14.48 3.01
N ARG A 220 -2.25 15.13 3.55
CA ARG A 220 -2.12 15.96 4.77
C ARG A 220 -1.92 15.11 6.02
N LEU A 221 -2.57 13.95 6.11
CA LEU A 221 -2.49 13.06 7.27
C LEU A 221 -1.22 12.19 7.26
N ALA A 222 -0.56 12.04 6.12
CA ALA A 222 0.61 11.17 5.96
C ALA A 222 1.74 11.51 6.92
N SER A 223 2.01 12.81 7.14
CA SER A 223 3.05 13.32 8.05
C SER A 223 2.61 13.44 9.51
N THR A 224 1.35 13.12 9.84
CA THR A 224 0.81 13.20 11.20
C THR A 224 0.88 11.86 11.93
N ALA A 225 0.64 11.88 13.25
CA ALA A 225 0.54 10.67 14.08
C ALA A 225 -0.80 9.93 13.93
N VAL A 226 -1.73 10.41 13.07
CA VAL A 226 -3.03 9.79 12.84
C VAL A 226 -2.84 8.38 12.29
N THR A 227 -3.55 7.43 12.89
CA THR A 227 -3.54 6.02 12.49
C THR A 227 -4.72 5.68 11.57
N PRO A 228 -4.62 4.65 10.72
CA PRO A 228 -5.73 4.19 9.89
C PRO A 228 -6.99 3.90 10.71
N ASN A 229 -6.89 3.18 11.83
CA ASN A 229 -8.02 2.83 12.67
C ASN A 229 -8.75 4.06 13.25
N GLN A 230 -8.03 5.15 13.52
CA GLN A 230 -8.67 6.40 13.94
C GLN A 230 -9.51 7.02 12.84
N ILE A 231 -9.09 6.89 11.58
CA ILE A 231 -9.86 7.35 10.43
C ILE A 231 -11.11 6.48 10.27
N THR A 232 -11.00 5.15 10.36
CA THR A 232 -12.15 4.23 10.34
C THR A 232 -13.19 4.58 11.39
N ILE A 233 -12.76 4.83 12.64
CA ILE A 233 -13.68 5.21 13.72
C ILE A 233 -14.33 6.59 13.43
N ALA A 234 -13.55 7.55 12.91
CA ALA A 234 -14.07 8.87 12.58
C ALA A 234 -15.08 8.80 11.42
N SER A 235 -14.79 8.01 10.38
CA SER A 235 -15.71 7.81 9.26
C SER A 235 -17.03 7.18 9.71
N ALA A 236 -16.96 6.10 10.50
CA ALA A 236 -18.14 5.45 11.08
C ALA A 236 -18.96 6.41 11.96
N ALA A 237 -18.30 7.22 12.79
CA ALA A 237 -18.98 8.22 13.59
C ALA A 237 -19.72 9.27 12.75
N ILE A 238 -19.13 9.73 11.62
CA ILE A 238 -19.78 10.65 10.67
C ILE A 238 -21.03 10.00 10.08
N GLY A 239 -20.93 8.75 9.61
CA GLY A 239 -22.05 8.03 9.02
C GLY A 239 -23.18 7.78 10.02
N LEU A 240 -22.86 7.32 11.23
CA LEU A 240 -23.84 7.11 12.31
C LEU A 240 -24.49 8.42 12.75
N PHE A 241 -23.76 9.53 12.79
CA PHE A 241 -24.33 10.85 13.06
C PHE A 241 -25.25 11.33 11.93
N GLY A 242 -24.96 10.96 10.68
CA GLY A 242 -25.76 11.27 9.50
C GLY A 242 -27.07 10.48 9.40
N ALA A 243 -27.12 9.26 9.90
CA ALA A 243 -28.27 8.35 9.76
C ALA A 243 -29.59 8.90 10.34
N PRO A 244 -29.67 9.52 11.53
CA PRO A 244 -30.90 10.05 12.09
C PRO A 244 -31.57 11.15 11.25
N PHE A 245 -30.84 11.83 10.37
CA PHE A 245 -31.42 12.83 9.50
C PHE A 245 -32.42 12.26 8.48
N PHE A 246 -32.32 10.97 8.17
CA PHE A 246 -33.29 10.27 7.32
C PHE A 246 -34.61 9.93 7.99
N LEU A 247 -34.75 10.18 9.31
CA LEU A 247 -36.03 10.08 10.01
C LEU A 247 -36.99 11.21 9.61
N SER A 248 -36.48 12.32 9.09
CA SER A 248 -37.27 13.46 8.69
C SER A 248 -37.75 13.34 7.25
N GLU A 249 -38.98 13.78 6.99
CA GLU A 249 -39.54 13.92 5.64
C GLU A 249 -39.03 15.16 4.93
N PHE A 250 -38.49 16.12 5.68
CA PHE A 250 -38.04 17.39 5.09
C PHE A 250 -36.81 17.16 4.26
N TRP A 251 -36.86 17.47 2.99
CA TRP A 251 -35.83 17.22 2.00
C TRP A 251 -34.43 17.74 2.42
N LEU A 252 -34.38 18.89 3.12
CA LEU A 252 -33.11 19.46 3.57
C LEU A 252 -32.39 18.54 4.57
N TRP A 253 -33.12 17.96 5.53
CA TRP A 253 -32.54 17.03 6.50
C TRP A 253 -32.08 15.74 5.82
N GLN A 254 -32.89 15.19 4.89
CA GLN A 254 -32.45 14.04 4.11
C GLN A 254 -31.20 14.33 3.30
N THR A 255 -31.09 15.53 2.72
CA THR A 255 -29.90 15.97 1.99
C THR A 255 -28.67 16.06 2.91
N VAL A 256 -28.83 16.62 4.13
CA VAL A 256 -27.75 16.66 5.12
C VAL A 256 -27.30 15.23 5.49
N GLY A 257 -28.26 14.33 5.74
CA GLY A 257 -27.96 12.92 6.01
C GLY A 257 -27.19 12.26 4.86
N ALA A 258 -27.63 12.48 3.62
CA ALA A 258 -26.99 11.93 2.42
C ALA A 258 -25.56 12.50 2.20
N LEU A 259 -25.35 13.78 2.47
CA LEU A 259 -24.02 14.40 2.39
C LEU A 259 -23.08 13.86 3.47
N LEU A 260 -23.59 13.64 4.69
CA LEU A 260 -22.82 13.00 5.75
C LEU A 260 -22.49 11.55 5.43
N PHE A 261 -23.42 10.81 4.81
CA PHE A 261 -23.19 9.46 4.34
C PHE A 261 -22.15 9.39 3.21
N LEU A 262 -22.18 10.35 2.26
CA LEU A 262 -21.14 10.49 1.24
C LEU A 262 -19.78 10.85 1.87
N THR A 263 -19.77 11.76 2.85
CA THR A 263 -18.56 12.15 3.57
C THR A 263 -17.96 10.96 4.31
N HIS A 264 -18.80 10.14 4.96
CA HIS A 264 -18.37 8.88 5.55
C HIS A 264 -17.65 8.01 4.52
N SER A 265 -18.25 7.75 3.35
CA SER A 265 -17.67 6.91 2.30
C SER A 265 -16.30 7.43 1.82
N ILE A 266 -16.15 8.76 1.65
CA ILE A 266 -14.89 9.37 1.22
C ILE A 266 -13.82 9.24 2.32
N VAL A 267 -14.17 9.54 3.57
CA VAL A 267 -13.22 9.46 4.71
C VAL A 267 -12.84 8.02 4.99
N ASP A 268 -13.76 7.10 4.88
CA ASP A 268 -13.54 5.67 5.00
C ASP A 268 -12.46 5.18 4.02
N GLY A 269 -12.54 5.55 2.76
CA GLY A 269 -11.49 5.21 1.79
C GLY A 269 -10.08 5.71 2.15
N CYS A 270 -9.96 6.75 3.01
CA CYS A 270 -8.68 7.30 3.43
C CYS A 270 -7.91 6.37 4.39
N ASP A 271 -8.57 5.53 5.18
CA ASP A 271 -7.91 4.66 6.15
C ASP A 271 -7.06 3.59 5.45
N GLY A 272 -7.62 2.89 4.47
CA GLY A 272 -6.90 1.92 3.65
C GLY A 272 -5.81 2.55 2.79
N GLU A 273 -6.01 3.78 2.30
CA GLU A 273 -4.98 4.54 1.59
C GLU A 273 -3.81 4.89 2.51
N LEU A 274 -4.11 5.42 3.72
CA LEU A 274 -3.10 5.76 4.71
C LEU A 274 -2.38 4.50 5.23
N ALA A 275 -3.11 3.39 5.44
CA ALA A 275 -2.53 2.12 5.86
C ALA A 275 -1.48 1.63 4.85
N ARG A 276 -1.81 1.62 3.55
CA ARG A 276 -0.86 1.24 2.49
C ARG A 276 0.32 2.19 2.41
N LEU A 277 0.08 3.50 2.51
CA LEU A 277 1.12 4.51 2.43
C LEU A 277 2.15 4.41 3.56
N LYS A 278 1.68 4.13 4.80
CA LYS A 278 2.50 4.00 6.00
C LYS A 278 2.94 2.57 6.30
N PHE A 279 2.54 1.57 5.48
CA PHE A 279 2.74 0.14 5.76
C PHE A 279 2.14 -0.32 7.10
N GLN A 280 1.00 0.28 7.47
CA GLN A 280 0.26 -0.02 8.72
C GLN A 280 -0.98 -0.89 8.47
N GLU A 281 -1.02 -1.60 7.38
CA GLU A 281 -2.09 -2.56 7.09
C GLU A 281 -2.12 -3.63 8.18
N SER A 282 -3.29 -3.89 8.71
CA SER A 282 -3.50 -4.91 9.73
C SER A 282 -4.79 -5.68 9.50
N ARG A 283 -4.81 -6.95 9.92
CA ARG A 283 -6.01 -7.79 9.84
C ARG A 283 -7.15 -7.21 10.65
N TRP A 284 -6.84 -6.70 11.85
CA TRP A 284 -7.84 -6.06 12.71
C TRP A 284 -8.37 -4.75 12.13
N GLY A 285 -7.51 -3.95 11.50
CA GLY A 285 -7.93 -2.74 10.79
C GLY A 285 -8.92 -3.06 9.69
N GLY A 286 -8.66 -4.09 8.88
CA GLY A 286 -9.58 -4.51 7.83
C GLY A 286 -10.92 -5.07 8.37
N VAL A 287 -10.91 -5.75 9.52
CA VAL A 287 -12.14 -6.20 10.17
C VAL A 287 -12.94 -5.01 10.71
N LEU A 288 -12.27 -4.04 11.33
CA LEU A 288 -12.90 -2.83 11.87
C LEU A 288 -13.55 -1.99 10.77
N ASP A 289 -12.83 -1.76 9.67
CA ASP A 289 -13.29 -1.09 8.46
C ASP A 289 -14.53 -1.78 7.89
N PHE A 290 -14.44 -3.08 7.62
CA PHE A 290 -15.54 -3.85 7.05
C PHE A 290 -16.82 -3.82 7.91
N TRP A 291 -16.70 -4.03 9.23
CA TRP A 291 -17.87 -4.01 10.11
C TRP A 291 -18.37 -2.60 10.39
N GLY A 292 -17.48 -1.61 10.46
CA GLY A 292 -17.83 -0.20 10.57
C GLY A 292 -18.76 0.26 9.46
N ASP A 293 -18.37 -0.02 8.20
CA ASP A 293 -19.16 0.24 7.00
C ASP A 293 -20.56 -0.42 7.07
N ASN A 294 -20.59 -1.71 7.36
CA ASN A 294 -21.85 -2.44 7.40
C ASN A 294 -22.79 -1.93 8.50
N VAL A 295 -22.27 -1.55 9.65
CA VAL A 295 -23.07 -0.95 10.74
C VAL A 295 -23.66 0.38 10.29
N VAL A 296 -22.88 1.25 9.65
CA VAL A 296 -23.38 2.53 9.12
C VAL A 296 -24.50 2.31 8.10
N HIS A 297 -24.34 1.38 7.17
CA HIS A 297 -25.35 1.04 6.16
C HIS A 297 -26.65 0.54 6.81
N ILE A 298 -26.55 -0.41 7.73
CA ILE A 298 -27.71 -0.98 8.43
C ILE A 298 -28.48 0.12 9.19
N VAL A 299 -27.77 0.96 9.94
CA VAL A 299 -28.39 2.04 10.71
C VAL A 299 -29.03 3.09 9.77
N THR A 300 -28.38 3.43 8.67
CA THR A 300 -28.93 4.35 7.67
C THR A 300 -30.22 3.82 7.05
N PHE A 301 -30.25 2.55 6.64
CA PHE A 301 -31.46 1.92 6.07
C PHE A 301 -32.57 1.78 7.12
N ALA A 302 -32.22 1.48 8.36
CA ALA A 302 -33.21 1.47 9.45
C ALA A 302 -33.83 2.85 9.70
N CYS A 303 -33.01 3.92 9.68
CA CYS A 303 -33.50 5.28 9.82
C CYS A 303 -34.37 5.72 8.64
N MET A 304 -33.99 5.38 7.40
CA MET A 304 -34.83 5.62 6.21
C MET A 304 -36.20 4.93 6.31
N ALA A 305 -36.20 3.66 6.69
CA ALA A 305 -37.42 2.88 6.86
C ALA A 305 -38.32 3.42 7.98
N ALA A 306 -37.71 3.79 9.11
CA ALA A 306 -38.43 4.37 10.23
C ALA A 306 -39.04 5.73 9.87
N GLY A 307 -38.27 6.62 9.23
CA GLY A 307 -38.77 7.89 8.73
C GLY A 307 -39.94 7.73 7.76
N TRP A 308 -39.83 6.78 6.82
CA TRP A 308 -40.91 6.48 5.89
C TRP A 308 -42.14 5.89 6.60
N SER A 309 -41.95 4.97 7.55
CA SER A 309 -43.06 4.41 8.35
C SER A 309 -43.82 5.48 9.13
N LEU A 310 -43.11 6.44 9.71
CA LEU A 310 -43.69 7.57 10.42
C LEU A 310 -44.50 8.47 9.48
N SER A 311 -44.02 8.68 8.25
CA SER A 311 -44.63 9.55 7.26
C SER A 311 -45.94 9.00 6.69
N VAL A 312 -45.96 7.71 6.39
CA VAL A 312 -47.15 7.08 5.81
C VAL A 312 -48.09 6.52 6.87
N GLY A 313 -47.71 6.54 8.14
CA GLY A 313 -48.51 5.99 9.23
C GLY A 313 -48.73 4.48 9.12
N ALA A 314 -47.82 3.75 8.46
CA ALA A 314 -47.98 2.32 8.18
C ALA A 314 -46.72 1.55 8.58
N PHE A 315 -46.90 0.28 8.94
CA PHE A 315 -45.82 -0.58 9.41
C PHE A 315 -44.97 -1.22 8.30
N TRP A 316 -45.51 -1.36 7.08
CA TRP A 316 -44.83 -2.08 5.99
C TRP A 316 -43.46 -1.52 5.57
N PRO A 317 -43.15 -0.19 5.65
CA PRO A 317 -41.81 0.27 5.33
C PRO A 317 -40.73 -0.30 6.26
N LEU A 318 -41.06 -0.56 7.53
CA LEU A 318 -40.14 -1.20 8.46
C LEU A 318 -39.78 -2.63 8.05
N LEU A 319 -40.69 -3.34 7.37
CA LEU A 319 -40.41 -4.67 6.83
C LEU A 319 -39.35 -4.60 5.70
N LEU A 320 -39.44 -3.57 4.84
CA LEU A 320 -38.44 -3.34 3.79
C LEU A 320 -37.09 -3.01 4.41
N GLY A 321 -37.05 -2.08 5.38
CA GLY A 321 -35.82 -1.75 6.10
C GLY A 321 -35.21 -2.93 6.83
N ALA A 322 -36.06 -3.77 7.48
CA ALA A 322 -35.60 -5.00 8.10
C ALA A 322 -35.02 -5.99 7.07
N ALA A 323 -35.67 -6.14 5.91
CA ALA A 323 -35.18 -7.00 4.84
C ALA A 323 -33.82 -6.48 4.30
N ALA A 324 -33.67 -5.17 4.09
CA ALA A 324 -32.41 -4.55 3.65
C ALA A 324 -31.31 -4.73 4.71
N ALA A 325 -31.62 -4.49 5.99
CA ALA A 325 -30.67 -4.68 7.10
C ALA A 325 -30.23 -6.14 7.26
N LEU A 326 -31.18 -7.08 7.21
CA LEU A 326 -30.89 -8.53 7.30
C LEU A 326 -30.10 -9.02 6.06
N GLY A 327 -30.43 -8.51 4.87
CA GLY A 327 -29.70 -8.80 3.65
C GLY A 327 -28.24 -8.32 3.72
N SER A 328 -28.03 -7.10 4.18
CA SER A 328 -26.69 -6.53 4.40
C SER A 328 -25.90 -7.32 5.45
N LEU A 329 -26.53 -7.60 6.60
CA LEU A 329 -25.91 -8.39 7.67
C LEU A 329 -25.57 -9.82 7.22
N GLY A 330 -26.48 -10.48 6.50
CA GLY A 330 -26.27 -11.84 5.97
C GLY A 330 -25.14 -11.88 4.94
N SER A 331 -25.11 -10.92 4.03
CA SER A 331 -24.02 -10.77 3.06
C SER A 331 -22.68 -10.53 3.76
N ALA A 332 -22.66 -9.58 4.70
CA ALA A 332 -21.46 -9.27 5.48
C ALA A 332 -20.96 -10.49 6.28
N ALA A 333 -21.86 -11.19 6.98
CA ALA A 333 -21.52 -12.39 7.73
C ALA A 333 -20.97 -13.51 6.83
N PHE A 334 -21.56 -13.71 5.65
CA PHE A 334 -21.10 -14.70 4.68
C PHE A 334 -19.70 -14.36 4.14
N VAL A 335 -19.47 -13.09 3.75
CA VAL A 335 -18.17 -12.61 3.26
C VAL A 335 -17.11 -12.74 4.35
N HIS A 336 -17.43 -12.29 5.58
CA HIS A 336 -16.54 -12.41 6.73
C HIS A 336 -16.15 -13.87 7.00
N TRP A 337 -17.15 -14.77 7.06
CA TRP A 337 -16.92 -16.19 7.28
C TRP A 337 -16.05 -16.83 6.18
N ARG A 338 -16.27 -16.48 4.91
CA ARG A 338 -15.48 -16.97 3.79
C ARG A 338 -14.03 -16.49 3.87
N LEU A 339 -13.81 -15.22 4.17
CA LEU A 339 -12.48 -14.61 4.29
C LEU A 339 -11.71 -15.16 5.50
N MET A 340 -12.39 -15.41 6.63
CA MET A 340 -11.75 -16.00 7.80
C MET A 340 -11.30 -17.45 7.60
N ARG A 341 -11.84 -18.15 6.60
CA ARG A 341 -11.41 -19.51 6.23
C ARG A 341 -10.19 -19.54 5.32
N ILE A 342 -9.88 -18.43 4.63
CA ILE A 342 -8.67 -18.32 3.83
C ILE A 342 -7.53 -18.01 4.80
N LYS A 343 -6.73 -19.05 5.10
CA LYS A 343 -5.65 -19.03 6.10
C LYS A 343 -4.35 -18.36 5.65
N ASP A 344 -4.35 -17.53 4.62
CA ASP A 344 -3.12 -16.85 4.21
C ASP A 344 -2.88 -15.59 5.05
N ASP A 345 -1.85 -15.64 5.89
CA ASP A 345 -1.42 -14.57 6.80
C ASP A 345 -0.70 -13.39 6.09
N SER A 346 -0.54 -13.46 4.78
CA SER A 346 0.26 -12.52 4.00
C SER A 346 -0.56 -11.66 3.05
N GLY A 347 -1.36 -10.72 3.57
CA GLY A 347 -1.99 -9.73 2.71
C GLY A 347 -3.23 -9.05 3.29
N PRO A 348 -3.70 -7.94 2.71
CA PRO A 348 -4.91 -7.26 3.14
C PRO A 348 -6.13 -8.18 2.93
N LEU A 349 -6.93 -8.37 3.98
CA LEU A 349 -8.10 -9.28 4.01
C LEU A 349 -9.17 -8.96 2.96
N PHE A 350 -9.26 -7.72 2.53
CA PHE A 350 -10.28 -7.20 1.62
C PHE A 350 -9.66 -6.55 0.38
N THR A 351 -8.98 -7.34 -0.43
CA THR A 351 -8.78 -6.97 -1.83
C THR A 351 -10.06 -7.27 -2.57
N SER A 352 -10.59 -6.28 -3.30
CA SER A 352 -11.69 -6.48 -4.24
C SER A 352 -11.32 -7.64 -5.16
N VAL A 353 -11.90 -8.81 -4.94
CA VAL A 353 -11.68 -10.00 -5.75
C VAL A 353 -12.45 -9.78 -7.04
N SER A 354 -11.80 -9.17 -8.01
CA SER A 354 -12.26 -9.18 -9.38
C SER A 354 -11.20 -9.83 -10.25
N ALA A 355 -11.21 -11.15 -10.31
CA ALA A 355 -10.98 -11.78 -11.57
C ALA A 355 -12.04 -11.19 -12.51
N ALA A 356 -11.64 -10.60 -13.65
CA ALA A 356 -12.55 -9.95 -14.58
C ALA A 356 -13.76 -10.88 -14.86
N PRO A 357 -14.99 -10.44 -14.56
CA PRO A 357 -16.13 -11.32 -14.69
C PRO A 357 -16.39 -11.57 -16.17
N ASP A 358 -16.31 -12.82 -16.59
CA ASP A 358 -16.53 -13.26 -17.98
C ASP A 358 -17.99 -13.12 -18.44
N ASN A 359 -18.92 -12.84 -17.52
CA ASN A 359 -20.35 -12.80 -17.78
C ASN A 359 -20.95 -11.39 -17.64
N ARG A 360 -21.88 -11.00 -18.55
CA ARG A 360 -22.60 -9.73 -18.51
C ARG A 360 -23.35 -9.53 -17.17
N LEU A 361 -23.96 -10.59 -16.63
CA LEU A 361 -24.66 -10.57 -15.34
C LEU A 361 -23.70 -10.30 -14.18
N ALA A 362 -22.52 -10.93 -14.16
CA ALA A 362 -21.51 -10.70 -13.16
C ALA A 362 -20.97 -9.27 -13.18
N ARG A 363 -20.82 -8.67 -14.38
CA ARG A 363 -20.45 -7.24 -14.53
C ARG A 363 -21.53 -6.30 -14.03
N LEU A 364 -22.80 -6.61 -14.26
CA LEU A 364 -23.92 -5.82 -13.74
C LEU A 364 -24.01 -5.92 -12.21
N LEU A 365 -23.84 -7.12 -11.65
CA LEU A 365 -23.80 -7.33 -10.20
C LEU A 365 -22.59 -6.63 -9.54
N ASP A 366 -21.42 -6.69 -10.19
CA ASP A 366 -20.23 -5.97 -9.73
C ASP A 366 -20.45 -4.45 -9.78
N ALA A 367 -21.07 -3.93 -10.85
CA ALA A 367 -21.42 -2.51 -10.96
C ALA A 367 -22.46 -2.08 -9.90
N ALA A 368 -23.45 -2.94 -9.61
CA ALA A 368 -24.47 -2.67 -8.60
C ALA A 368 -23.94 -2.78 -7.16
N SER A 369 -22.89 -3.61 -6.92
CA SER A 369 -22.25 -3.74 -5.61
C SER A 369 -21.24 -2.64 -5.29
N ARG A 370 -20.92 -1.77 -6.25
CA ARG A 370 -20.03 -0.63 -6.04
C ARG A 370 -20.71 0.45 -5.22
N ARG A 371 -19.94 1.22 -4.47
CA ARG A 371 -20.42 2.31 -3.60
C ARG A 371 -21.16 3.44 -4.36
N ASP A 372 -21.28 3.37 -5.69
CA ASP A 372 -21.95 4.38 -6.54
C ASP A 372 -23.42 4.60 -6.17
N PHE A 373 -24.07 3.66 -5.46
CA PHE A 373 -25.46 3.83 -4.97
C PHE A 373 -25.62 5.02 -4.01
N ILE A 374 -24.55 5.45 -3.32
CA ILE A 374 -24.59 6.59 -2.39
C ILE A 374 -24.99 7.86 -3.13
N TYR A 375 -24.58 8.03 -4.39
CA TYR A 375 -24.96 9.15 -5.22
C TYR A 375 -26.44 9.11 -5.59
N LEU A 376 -27.02 7.92 -5.80
CA LEU A 376 -28.45 7.76 -5.99
C LEU A 376 -29.21 8.18 -4.72
N VAL A 377 -28.76 7.76 -3.53
CA VAL A 377 -29.34 8.21 -2.26
C VAL A 377 -29.31 9.72 -2.13
N LEU A 378 -28.18 10.36 -2.50
CA LEU A 378 -28.04 11.81 -2.47
C LEU A 378 -29.02 12.50 -3.44
N ILE A 379 -29.15 12.01 -4.67
CA ILE A 379 -30.11 12.54 -5.65
C ILE A 379 -31.54 12.40 -5.13
N LEU A 380 -31.92 11.25 -4.61
CA LEU A 380 -33.27 11.03 -4.05
C LEU A 380 -33.53 11.93 -2.84
N ALA A 381 -32.52 12.14 -1.99
CA ALA A 381 -32.61 13.02 -0.82
C ALA A 381 -32.86 14.47 -1.18
N LEU A 382 -32.28 14.99 -2.29
CA LEU A 382 -32.54 16.34 -2.80
C LEU A 382 -34.00 16.58 -3.14
N PHE A 383 -34.73 15.52 -3.48
CA PHE A 383 -36.16 15.55 -3.76
C PHE A 383 -37.01 15.10 -2.55
N GLY A 384 -36.42 14.84 -1.39
CA GLY A 384 -37.13 14.31 -0.20
C GLY A 384 -37.65 12.89 -0.41
N LYS A 385 -37.00 12.09 -1.25
CA LYS A 385 -37.44 10.75 -1.67
C LYS A 385 -36.39 9.68 -1.37
N SER A 386 -35.53 9.90 -0.37
CA SER A 386 -34.50 8.92 0.01
C SER A 386 -35.08 7.54 0.34
N ASN A 387 -36.34 7.49 0.82
CA ASN A 387 -37.08 6.27 1.10
C ASN A 387 -37.32 5.38 -0.15
N TRP A 388 -37.25 5.93 -1.37
CA TRP A 388 -37.39 5.16 -2.62
C TRP A 388 -36.16 4.26 -2.87
N PHE A 389 -35.10 4.48 -2.13
CA PHE A 389 -33.92 3.64 -2.20
C PHE A 389 -34.10 2.28 -1.53
N LEU A 390 -35.01 2.17 -0.56
CA LEU A 390 -35.34 0.92 0.13
C LEU A 390 -36.21 0.00 -0.74
#